data_cd4e73c37aebb78dda3daa044a738aff
#
_entry.id   cd4e73c37aebb78dda3daa044a738aff
#
_cell.length_a   1.000
_cell.length_b   1.000
_cell.length_c   1.000
_cell.angle_alpha   90.00
_cell.angle_beta   90.00
_cell.angle_gamma   90.00
#
_symmetry.space_group_name_H-M   'P 1'
#
loop_
_entity.id
_entity.type
_entity.pdbx_description
1 polymer ?
#
loop_
_entity_poly.entity_id
_entity_poly.type
_entity_poly.pdbx_seq_one_letter_code
_entity_poly.pdbx_strand_id
1 'polypeptide(L)'
;MSTIFTWKPETFDDLLESCKRDPLLPYIHKYFKRPGPILEAGCGAGRFVKYLHGRGFDCRGIEYNPETVQNIKTKWPELQVVQGDVLDMPYADDTFEGILAIGLIEHFEEGPERVLAEIWRVVKPNGTGLITVPCLNGLRRLKGPFCGIVHMFRVNPLLRRIFGKTRYKRWGWNLYNRRFRYHVYPEWGEFYEYRLTPRQFEQVLENAGFHVLDSQPIHQVDGLYHECGRLFARYERCRFVVYPHGRALNWTLSRIPFFHNHMHLCVVQKRGD
;
A
#
# COMPACT_ATOMS: atom_id res chain seq x y z
N MET A 1 10.00 5.51 11.31
CA MET A 1 9.40 5.62 9.96
C MET A 1 10.44 6.23 9.05
N SER A 2 10.85 5.54 8.01
CA SER A 2 11.95 5.99 7.14
C SER A 2 11.52 6.94 6.02
N THR A 3 10.24 7.00 5.68
CA THR A 3 9.74 7.80 4.57
C THR A 3 8.47 8.55 4.95
N ILE A 4 8.52 9.88 4.90
CA ILE A 4 7.36 10.75 5.13
C ILE A 4 6.84 11.23 3.77
N PHE A 5 5.58 10.92 3.47
CA PHE A 5 4.92 11.38 2.27
C PHE A 5 4.17 12.69 2.54
N THR A 6 4.24 13.63 1.59
CA THR A 6 3.44 14.86 1.62
C THR A 6 2.45 14.82 0.46
N TRP A 7 1.16 14.89 0.76
CA TRP A 7 0.11 14.90 -0.24
C TRP A 7 -0.34 16.33 -0.53
N LYS A 8 -0.30 16.69 -1.81
CA LYS A 8 -0.59 18.04 -2.26
C LYS A 8 -2.09 18.24 -2.54
N PRO A 9 -2.69 19.34 -2.06
CA PRO A 9 -4.14 19.59 -2.17
C PRO A 9 -4.69 19.55 -3.60
N GLU A 10 -3.89 19.92 -4.59
CA GLU A 10 -4.29 19.90 -6.01
C GLU A 10 -4.58 18.49 -6.55
N THR A 11 -4.10 17.45 -5.87
CA THR A 11 -4.33 16.05 -6.28
C THR A 11 -5.55 15.41 -5.60
N PHE A 12 -6.14 16.05 -4.58
CA PHE A 12 -7.15 15.43 -3.71
C PHE A 12 -8.44 15.07 -4.45
N ASP A 13 -8.91 15.93 -5.37
CA ASP A 13 -10.13 15.66 -6.14
C ASP A 13 -9.93 14.50 -7.12
N ASP A 14 -8.78 14.45 -7.79
CA ASP A 14 -8.42 13.35 -8.67
C ASP A 14 -8.25 12.03 -7.91
N LEU A 15 -7.67 12.07 -6.70
CA LEU A 15 -7.54 10.91 -5.81
C LEU A 15 -8.91 10.42 -5.34
N LEU A 16 -9.82 11.32 -4.95
CA LEU A 16 -11.19 10.99 -4.56
C LEU A 16 -11.96 10.38 -5.74
N GLU A 17 -11.81 10.92 -6.94
CA GLU A 17 -12.43 10.37 -8.15
C GLU A 17 -11.87 8.96 -8.46
N SER A 18 -10.56 8.75 -8.29
CA SER A 18 -9.94 7.43 -8.46
C SER A 18 -10.48 6.39 -7.47
N CYS A 19 -10.79 6.83 -6.25
CA CYS A 19 -11.34 5.97 -5.20
C CYS A 19 -12.66 5.31 -5.60
N LYS A 20 -13.51 5.98 -6.39
CA LYS A 20 -14.81 5.44 -6.86
C LYS A 20 -14.70 4.14 -7.68
N ARG A 21 -13.51 3.83 -8.17
CA ARG A 21 -13.22 2.64 -9.00
C ARG A 21 -12.13 1.76 -8.38
N ASP A 22 -11.82 2.03 -7.12
CA ASP A 22 -10.77 1.27 -6.43
C ASP A 22 -11.22 -0.19 -6.23
N PRO A 23 -10.37 -1.18 -6.54
CA PRO A 23 -10.68 -2.59 -6.39
C PRO A 23 -10.89 -3.02 -4.93
N LEU A 24 -10.60 -2.16 -3.95
CA LEU A 24 -10.92 -2.41 -2.54
C LEU A 24 -12.39 -2.22 -2.20
N LEU A 25 -13.13 -1.42 -2.97
CA LEU A 25 -14.52 -1.06 -2.63
C LEU A 25 -15.46 -2.27 -2.45
N PRO A 26 -15.43 -3.31 -3.29
CA PRO A 26 -16.25 -4.50 -3.07
C PRO A 26 -15.98 -5.16 -1.72
N TYR A 27 -14.72 -5.19 -1.29
CA TYR A 27 -14.32 -5.77 0.00
C TYR A 27 -14.75 -4.87 1.16
N ILE A 28 -14.58 -3.55 1.05
CA ILE A 28 -15.07 -2.59 2.04
C ILE A 28 -16.56 -2.77 2.25
N HIS A 29 -17.35 -2.81 1.19
CA HIS A 29 -18.81 -2.98 1.29
C HIS A 29 -19.24 -4.38 1.79
N LYS A 30 -18.45 -5.41 1.54
CA LYS A 30 -18.73 -6.78 2.01
C LYS A 30 -18.43 -6.93 3.50
N TYR A 31 -17.33 -6.36 3.98
CA TYR A 31 -16.80 -6.67 5.31
C TYR A 31 -17.06 -5.58 6.34
N PHE A 32 -17.27 -4.31 5.94
CA PHE A 32 -17.56 -3.25 6.89
C PHE A 32 -19.06 -2.97 6.99
N LYS A 33 -19.57 -3.02 8.22
CA LYS A 33 -20.97 -2.73 8.51
C LYS A 33 -21.14 -1.28 9.00
N ARG A 34 -22.26 -0.68 8.67
CA ARG A 34 -22.67 0.61 9.24
C ARG A 34 -23.51 0.36 10.51
N PRO A 35 -23.45 1.24 11.51
CA PRO A 35 -22.69 2.50 11.59
C PRO A 35 -21.33 2.41 12.29
N GLY A 36 -20.77 1.22 12.47
CA GLY A 36 -19.56 1.01 13.27
C GLY A 36 -18.36 1.88 12.85
N PRO A 37 -17.54 2.33 13.81
CA PRO A 37 -16.40 3.18 13.54
C PRO A 37 -15.30 2.42 12.80
N ILE A 38 -14.78 3.04 11.73
CA ILE A 38 -13.69 2.53 10.89
C ILE A 38 -12.52 3.49 11.00
N LEU A 39 -11.30 2.97 11.12
CA LEU A 39 -10.07 3.75 11.05
C LEU A 39 -9.33 3.48 9.73
N GLU A 40 -8.92 4.51 9.01
CA GLU A 40 -7.87 4.42 8.00
C GLU A 40 -6.52 4.80 8.63
N ALA A 41 -5.67 3.80 8.87
CA ALA A 41 -4.34 3.98 9.43
C ALA A 41 -3.35 4.37 8.33
N GLY A 42 -2.69 5.52 8.49
CA GLY A 42 -1.86 6.12 7.44
C GLY A 42 -2.72 6.59 6.26
N CYS A 43 -3.73 7.43 6.54
CA CYS A 43 -4.77 7.77 5.55
C CYS A 43 -4.26 8.63 4.37
N GLY A 44 -3.03 9.12 4.41
CA GLY A 44 -2.46 9.96 3.35
C GLY A 44 -3.36 11.16 3.03
N ALA A 45 -3.77 11.30 1.76
CA ALA A 45 -4.69 12.37 1.34
C ALA A 45 -6.15 12.21 1.85
N GLY A 46 -6.46 11.20 2.66
CA GLY A 46 -7.79 10.97 3.22
C GLY A 46 -8.86 10.57 2.20
N ARG A 47 -8.47 10.00 1.06
CA ARG A 47 -9.41 9.70 -0.04
C ARG A 47 -10.46 8.67 0.35
N PHE A 48 -10.11 7.63 1.10
CA PHE A 48 -11.08 6.65 1.58
C PHE A 48 -11.89 7.19 2.76
N VAL A 49 -11.27 7.97 3.67
CA VAL A 49 -12.01 8.66 4.74
C VAL A 49 -13.13 9.52 4.14
N LYS A 50 -12.79 10.37 3.14
CA LYS A 50 -13.78 11.22 2.45
C LYS A 50 -14.83 10.41 1.70
N TYR A 51 -14.40 9.38 0.97
CA TYR A 51 -15.28 8.53 0.19
C TYR A 51 -16.31 7.80 1.09
N LEU A 52 -15.86 7.23 2.19
CA LEU A 52 -16.69 6.47 3.12
C LEU A 52 -17.58 7.37 3.97
N HIS A 53 -17.06 8.52 4.43
CA HIS A 53 -17.86 9.55 5.11
C HIS A 53 -19.05 9.99 4.25
N GLY A 54 -18.82 10.28 2.96
CA GLY A 54 -19.88 10.64 2.01
C GLY A 54 -20.92 9.53 1.75
N ARG A 55 -20.69 8.31 2.27
CA ARG A 55 -21.62 7.17 2.22
C ARG A 55 -22.21 6.79 3.57
N GLY A 56 -22.01 7.63 4.57
CA GLY A 56 -22.58 7.47 5.91
C GLY A 56 -21.86 6.43 6.79
N PHE A 57 -20.57 6.17 6.51
CA PHE A 57 -19.71 5.45 7.45
C PHE A 57 -19.10 6.43 8.47
N ASP A 58 -18.99 6.03 9.74
CA ASP A 58 -18.11 6.70 10.70
C ASP A 58 -16.66 6.30 10.40
N CYS A 59 -16.06 6.96 9.40
CA CYS A 59 -14.70 6.69 9.00
C CYS A 59 -13.77 7.81 9.47
N ARG A 60 -12.74 7.43 10.24
CA ARG A 60 -11.73 8.33 10.80
C ARG A 60 -10.39 8.04 10.16
N GLY A 61 -9.49 9.03 10.14
CA GLY A 61 -8.14 8.88 9.61
C GLY A 61 -7.08 9.25 10.63
N ILE A 62 -5.94 8.56 10.59
CA ILE A 62 -4.70 8.97 11.25
C ILE A 62 -3.60 9.11 10.21
N GLU A 63 -2.88 10.24 10.25
CA GLU A 63 -1.80 10.54 9.31
C GLU A 63 -0.63 11.17 10.06
N TYR A 64 0.59 10.75 9.73
CA TYR A 64 1.80 11.20 10.42
C TYR A 64 2.21 12.62 10.01
N ASN A 65 2.06 12.96 8.72
CA ASN A 65 2.53 14.24 8.18
C ASN A 65 1.59 15.40 8.56
N PRO A 66 2.03 16.39 9.37
CA PRO A 66 1.19 17.49 9.81
C PRO A 66 0.71 18.39 8.67
N GLU A 67 1.53 18.58 7.61
CA GLU A 67 1.16 19.38 6.44
C GLU A 67 0.01 18.69 5.67
N THR A 68 0.08 17.37 5.50
CA THR A 68 -0.99 16.59 4.86
C THR A 68 -2.28 16.68 5.67
N VAL A 69 -2.22 16.54 7.01
CA VAL A 69 -3.39 16.68 7.88
C VAL A 69 -4.00 18.08 7.78
N GLN A 70 -3.17 19.11 7.78
CA GLN A 70 -3.64 20.50 7.61
C GLN A 70 -4.33 20.71 6.25
N ASN A 71 -3.77 20.16 5.19
CA ASN A 71 -4.34 20.21 3.84
C ASN A 71 -5.72 19.54 3.79
N ILE A 72 -5.87 18.36 4.45
CA ILE A 72 -7.17 17.67 4.55
C ILE A 72 -8.19 18.54 5.30
N LYS A 73 -7.83 19.05 6.47
CA LYS A 73 -8.71 19.88 7.31
C LYS A 73 -9.14 21.17 6.61
N THR A 74 -8.27 21.73 5.79
CA THR A 74 -8.58 22.93 5.01
C THR A 74 -9.57 22.59 3.89
N LYS A 75 -9.40 21.48 3.20
CA LYS A 75 -10.23 21.11 2.07
C LYS A 75 -11.54 20.42 2.47
N TRP A 76 -11.50 19.58 3.50
CA TRP A 76 -12.62 18.78 3.99
C TRP A 76 -12.72 18.86 5.52
N PRO A 77 -13.14 20.02 6.06
CA PRO A 77 -13.16 20.28 7.51
C PRO A 77 -14.09 19.35 8.30
N GLU A 78 -15.04 18.71 7.63
CA GLU A 78 -15.98 17.75 8.21
C GLU A 78 -15.34 16.39 8.54
N LEU A 79 -14.14 16.09 8.00
CA LEU A 79 -13.51 14.79 8.21
C LEU A 79 -12.82 14.70 9.57
N GLN A 80 -12.97 13.56 10.21
CA GLN A 80 -12.28 13.23 11.46
C GLN A 80 -10.88 12.67 11.14
N VAL A 81 -9.91 13.55 10.84
CA VAL A 81 -8.53 13.16 10.62
C VAL A 81 -7.65 13.79 11.69
N VAL A 82 -6.86 12.95 12.35
CA VAL A 82 -5.90 13.36 13.39
C VAL A 82 -4.46 13.18 12.91
N GLN A 83 -3.59 14.08 13.38
CA GLN A 83 -2.16 13.84 13.27
C GLN A 83 -1.74 12.84 14.35
N GLY A 84 -1.00 11.80 13.95
CA GLY A 84 -0.50 10.80 14.90
C GLY A 84 0.43 9.78 14.26
N ASP A 85 1.10 9.03 15.13
CA ASP A 85 1.93 7.89 14.73
C ASP A 85 1.09 6.61 14.83
N VAL A 86 1.10 5.82 13.78
CA VAL A 86 0.41 4.51 13.76
C VAL A 86 1.10 3.45 14.63
N LEU A 87 2.29 3.76 15.16
CA LEU A 87 2.98 2.92 16.16
C LEU A 87 2.55 3.23 17.61
N ASP A 88 1.78 4.31 17.82
CA ASP A 88 1.25 4.75 19.12
C ASP A 88 -0.02 5.57 18.86
N MET A 89 -1.11 4.88 18.50
CA MET A 89 -2.35 5.54 18.09
C MET A 89 -3.10 6.12 19.32
N PRO A 90 -3.59 7.37 19.24
CA PRO A 90 -4.28 8.03 20.36
C PRO A 90 -5.73 7.53 20.52
N TYR A 91 -5.91 6.23 20.50
CA TYR A 91 -7.21 5.57 20.64
C TYR A 91 -7.12 4.49 21.74
N ALA A 92 -8.22 4.29 22.45
CA ALA A 92 -8.32 3.18 23.39
C ALA A 92 -8.33 1.82 22.69
N ASP A 93 -8.02 0.77 23.43
CA ASP A 93 -8.17 -0.60 22.96
C ASP A 93 -9.61 -0.84 22.50
N ASP A 94 -9.79 -1.74 21.54
CA ASP A 94 -11.10 -2.19 21.08
C ASP A 94 -12.06 -1.06 20.66
N THR A 95 -11.52 -0.01 20.04
CA THR A 95 -12.30 1.16 19.60
C THR A 95 -13.02 0.93 18.28
N PHE A 96 -12.34 0.33 17.28
CA PHE A 96 -12.81 0.28 15.89
C PHE A 96 -13.39 -1.09 15.53
N GLU A 97 -14.52 -1.08 14.81
CA GLU A 97 -15.09 -2.29 14.20
C GLU A 97 -14.41 -2.67 12.90
N GLY A 98 -13.76 -1.70 12.26
CA GLY A 98 -13.03 -1.90 11.03
C GLY A 98 -11.75 -1.07 10.94
N ILE A 99 -10.75 -1.58 10.23
CA ILE A 99 -9.53 -0.84 9.93
C ILE A 99 -9.10 -1.02 8.47
N LEU A 100 -8.66 0.07 7.87
CA LEU A 100 -7.97 0.10 6.58
C LEU A 100 -6.50 0.42 6.83
N ALA A 101 -5.59 -0.42 6.33
CA ALA A 101 -4.15 -0.18 6.31
C ALA A 101 -3.63 -0.44 4.89
N ILE A 102 -3.67 0.60 4.07
CA ILE A 102 -3.48 0.48 2.62
C ILE A 102 -2.09 0.98 2.23
N GLY A 103 -1.18 0.05 1.94
CA GLY A 103 0.19 0.41 1.60
C GLY A 103 0.91 1.10 2.77
N LEU A 104 0.77 0.55 3.98
CA LEU A 104 1.30 1.12 5.21
C LEU A 104 2.37 0.27 5.87
N ILE A 105 2.06 -1.00 6.13
CA ILE A 105 2.87 -1.84 7.03
C ILE A 105 4.23 -2.22 6.45
N GLU A 106 4.40 -2.11 5.16
CA GLU A 106 5.64 -2.36 4.43
C GLU A 106 6.70 -1.27 4.60
N HIS A 107 6.33 -0.10 5.10
CA HIS A 107 7.23 1.06 5.23
C HIS A 107 8.01 1.10 6.56
N PHE A 108 7.92 0.10 7.38
CA PHE A 108 8.66 0.01 8.65
C PHE A 108 9.91 -0.87 8.47
N GLU A 109 11.09 -0.24 8.54
CA GLU A 109 12.37 -0.92 8.31
C GLU A 109 12.64 -2.05 9.32
N GLU A 110 12.20 -1.87 10.57
CA GLU A 110 12.32 -2.88 11.63
C GLU A 110 11.35 -4.06 11.47
N GLY A 111 10.40 -3.95 10.56
CA GLY A 111 9.34 -4.93 10.31
C GLY A 111 7.95 -4.40 10.67
N PRO A 112 6.91 -5.13 10.27
CA PRO A 112 5.51 -4.72 10.45
C PRO A 112 4.95 -5.04 11.85
N GLU A 113 5.71 -5.72 12.72
CA GLU A 113 5.20 -6.31 13.95
C GLU A 113 4.61 -5.26 14.90
N ARG A 114 5.29 -4.11 15.06
CA ARG A 114 4.83 -3.04 15.97
C ARG A 114 3.56 -2.38 15.47
N VAL A 115 3.49 -2.04 14.19
CA VAL A 115 2.29 -1.43 13.62
C VAL A 115 1.11 -2.41 13.61
N LEU A 116 1.36 -3.69 13.39
CA LEU A 116 0.32 -4.73 13.47
C LEU A 116 -0.18 -4.94 14.90
N ALA A 117 0.68 -4.85 15.90
CA ALA A 117 0.28 -4.89 17.32
C ALA A 117 -0.63 -3.71 17.67
N GLU A 118 -0.33 -2.49 17.20
CA GLU A 118 -1.20 -1.32 17.39
C GLU A 118 -2.53 -1.45 16.64
N ILE A 119 -2.51 -1.93 15.40
CA ILE A 119 -3.73 -2.25 14.65
C ILE A 119 -4.58 -3.27 15.41
N TRP A 120 -3.95 -4.32 15.92
CA TRP A 120 -4.65 -5.35 16.70
C TRP A 120 -5.24 -4.77 18.00
N ARG A 121 -4.52 -3.89 18.69
CA ARG A 121 -4.97 -3.26 19.94
C ARG A 121 -6.22 -2.43 19.74
N VAL A 122 -6.26 -1.57 18.72
CA VAL A 122 -7.37 -0.63 18.51
C VAL A 122 -8.60 -1.25 17.85
N VAL A 123 -8.45 -2.41 17.20
CA VAL A 123 -9.58 -3.14 16.58
C VAL A 123 -10.30 -3.95 17.63
N LYS A 124 -11.63 -3.91 17.62
CA LYS A 124 -12.49 -4.70 18.51
C LYS A 124 -12.34 -6.21 18.29
N PRO A 125 -12.59 -7.06 19.28
CA PRO A 125 -12.80 -8.49 19.08
C PRO A 125 -13.83 -8.73 17.97
N ASN A 126 -13.52 -9.63 17.03
CA ASN A 126 -14.27 -9.90 15.79
C ASN A 126 -14.31 -8.72 14.79
N GLY A 127 -13.63 -7.62 15.06
CA GLY A 127 -13.45 -6.52 14.10
C GLY A 127 -12.62 -6.95 12.88
N THR A 128 -12.85 -6.27 11.76
CA THR A 128 -12.28 -6.67 10.46
C THR A 128 -11.26 -5.65 9.97
N GLY A 129 -10.14 -6.13 9.43
CA GLY A 129 -9.13 -5.31 8.78
C GLY A 129 -9.01 -5.59 7.29
N LEU A 130 -8.83 -4.56 6.47
CA LEU A 130 -8.38 -4.64 5.09
C LEU A 130 -6.96 -4.10 5.04
N ILE A 131 -5.99 -4.99 4.85
CA ILE A 131 -4.57 -4.64 4.85
C ILE A 131 -3.99 -4.98 3.49
N THR A 132 -3.21 -4.06 2.92
CA THR A 132 -2.57 -4.26 1.62
C THR A 132 -1.09 -3.98 1.66
N VAL A 133 -0.32 -4.75 0.89
CA VAL A 133 1.13 -4.55 0.72
C VAL A 133 1.55 -4.76 -0.73
N PRO A 134 2.67 -4.16 -1.16
CA PRO A 134 3.26 -4.45 -2.46
C PRO A 134 3.63 -5.93 -2.59
N CYS A 135 3.11 -6.58 -3.63
CA CYS A 135 3.33 -8.00 -3.87
C CYS A 135 4.66 -8.28 -4.58
N LEU A 136 5.38 -9.29 -4.13
CA LEU A 136 6.50 -9.86 -4.85
C LEU A 136 6.00 -10.93 -5.83
N ASN A 137 5.41 -10.49 -6.93
CA ASN A 137 4.90 -11.37 -7.99
C ASN A 137 6.03 -11.94 -8.88
N GLY A 138 5.65 -12.84 -9.80
CA GLY A 138 6.59 -13.51 -10.69
C GLY A 138 7.36 -12.57 -11.61
N LEU A 139 6.71 -11.52 -12.11
CA LEU A 139 7.37 -10.54 -12.98
C LEU A 139 8.49 -9.79 -12.23
N ARG A 140 8.23 -9.40 -10.98
CA ARG A 140 9.23 -8.79 -10.10
C ARG A 140 10.35 -9.76 -9.73
N ARG A 141 10.01 -11.04 -9.52
CA ARG A 141 11.00 -12.10 -9.25
C ARG A 141 11.90 -12.37 -10.44
N LEU A 142 11.36 -12.42 -11.64
CA LEU A 142 12.15 -12.59 -12.88
C LEU A 142 13.06 -11.38 -13.17
N LYS A 143 12.57 -10.18 -12.91
CA LYS A 143 13.39 -8.96 -13.08
C LYS A 143 14.51 -8.81 -12.05
N GLY A 144 14.39 -9.43 -10.89
CA GLY A 144 15.36 -9.28 -9.79
C GLY A 144 16.81 -9.54 -10.18
N PRO A 145 17.17 -10.68 -10.80
CA PRO A 145 18.52 -10.97 -11.30
C PRO A 145 19.00 -9.97 -12.36
N PHE A 146 18.13 -9.63 -13.32
CA PHE A 146 18.45 -8.64 -14.35
C PHE A 146 18.67 -7.24 -13.77
N CYS A 147 17.91 -6.85 -12.74
CA CYS A 147 18.15 -5.60 -12.02
C CYS A 147 19.51 -5.61 -11.31
N GLY A 148 19.97 -6.74 -10.79
CA GLY A 148 21.32 -6.90 -10.22
C GLY A 148 22.42 -6.71 -11.26
N ILE A 149 22.28 -7.32 -12.43
CA ILE A 149 23.21 -7.17 -13.54
C ILE A 149 23.23 -5.72 -14.06
N VAL A 150 22.06 -5.14 -14.31
CA VAL A 150 21.92 -3.73 -14.72
C VAL A 150 22.45 -2.80 -13.63
N HIS A 151 22.33 -3.17 -12.36
CA HIS A 151 22.95 -2.44 -11.25
C HIS A 151 24.47 -2.45 -11.36
N MET A 152 25.08 -3.59 -11.56
CA MET A 152 26.53 -3.74 -11.73
C MET A 152 27.07 -2.84 -12.86
N PHE A 153 26.33 -2.76 -13.99
CA PHE A 153 26.65 -1.85 -15.10
C PHE A 153 26.44 -0.36 -14.75
N ARG A 154 25.48 -0.02 -13.88
CA ARG A 154 25.18 1.37 -13.50
C ARG A 154 26.08 1.93 -12.40
N VAL A 155 26.67 1.07 -11.58
CA VAL A 155 27.66 1.47 -10.55
C VAL A 155 29.01 1.76 -11.16
N ASN A 156 29.32 1.17 -12.32
CA ASN A 156 30.58 1.41 -13.01
C ASN A 156 30.61 2.85 -13.59
N PRO A 157 31.58 3.71 -13.17
CA PRO A 157 31.65 5.11 -13.60
C PRO A 157 31.71 5.30 -15.12
N LEU A 158 32.34 4.36 -15.83
CA LEU A 158 32.51 4.38 -17.29
C LEU A 158 31.18 4.15 -18.01
N LEU A 159 30.41 3.17 -17.54
CA LEU A 159 29.11 2.79 -18.11
C LEU A 159 28.00 3.79 -17.77
N ARG A 160 28.13 4.47 -16.61
CA ARG A 160 27.26 5.58 -16.22
C ARG A 160 27.34 6.77 -17.19
N ARG A 161 28.48 6.96 -17.83
CA ARG A 161 28.72 7.97 -18.86
C ARG A 161 28.04 7.63 -20.18
N ILE A 162 27.95 6.33 -20.51
CA ILE A 162 27.40 5.82 -21.79
C ILE A 162 25.86 5.71 -21.71
N PHE A 163 25.31 5.26 -20.59
CA PHE A 163 23.87 4.98 -20.44
C PHE A 163 23.05 6.08 -19.76
N GLY A 164 23.64 7.23 -19.44
CA GLY A 164 22.95 8.41 -18.92
C GLY A 164 22.45 8.29 -17.48
N LYS A 165 21.89 9.38 -16.98
CA LYS A 165 21.31 9.50 -15.63
C LYS A 165 20.01 8.69 -15.52
N THR A 166 20.09 7.42 -15.31
CA THR A 166 18.90 6.62 -15.03
C THR A 166 18.66 6.50 -13.54
N ARG A 167 17.43 6.81 -13.10
CA ARG A 167 16.99 6.60 -11.74
C ARG A 167 17.24 5.14 -11.32
N TYR A 168 17.81 4.98 -10.18
CA TYR A 168 18.42 3.78 -9.70
C TYR A 168 17.58 3.15 -8.60
N LYS A 169 17.06 1.94 -8.82
CA LYS A 169 16.38 1.17 -7.81
C LYS A 169 17.31 0.08 -7.31
N ARG A 170 17.74 0.16 -6.05
CA ARG A 170 18.52 -0.88 -5.40
C ARG A 170 17.59 -1.88 -4.74
N TRP A 171 17.72 -3.14 -5.13
CA TRP A 171 17.06 -4.24 -4.46
C TRP A 171 18.01 -4.83 -3.42
N GLY A 172 17.51 -5.09 -2.22
CA GLY A 172 18.28 -5.72 -1.18
C GLY A 172 17.48 -6.79 -0.44
N TRP A 173 18.18 -7.61 0.31
CA TRP A 173 17.58 -8.46 1.32
C TRP A 173 17.77 -7.77 2.65
N ASN A 174 16.74 -7.75 3.50
CA ASN A 174 16.93 -7.32 4.87
C ASN A 174 17.89 -8.29 5.55
N LEU A 175 19.08 -7.81 5.88
CA LEU A 175 20.10 -8.59 6.59
C LEU A 175 19.60 -8.97 8.00
N TYR A 176 18.73 -8.15 8.59
CA TYR A 176 18.15 -8.38 9.90
C TYR A 176 17.13 -9.53 9.91
N ASN A 177 16.37 -9.66 8.85
CA ASN A 177 15.25 -10.58 8.81
C ASN A 177 15.31 -11.63 7.69
N ARG A 178 16.28 -11.67 6.83
CA ARG A 178 16.50 -12.58 5.66
C ARG A 178 15.23 -13.07 4.92
N ARG A 179 14.03 -12.64 5.38
CA ARG A 179 12.73 -13.12 4.94
C ARG A 179 12.15 -12.32 3.80
N PHE A 180 12.43 -11.01 3.75
CA PHE A 180 11.75 -10.10 2.86
C PHE A 180 12.72 -9.41 1.91
N ARG A 181 12.34 -9.31 0.65
CA ARG A 181 12.97 -8.38 -0.27
C ARG A 181 12.51 -6.98 0.04
N TYR A 182 13.41 -6.04 0.04
CA TYR A 182 13.12 -4.64 0.26
C TYR A 182 13.56 -3.79 -0.93
N HIS A 183 12.94 -2.66 -1.05
CA HIS A 183 13.27 -1.63 -2.01
C HIS A 183 13.82 -0.42 -1.25
N VAL A 184 14.89 0.18 -1.74
CA VAL A 184 15.45 1.41 -1.17
C VAL A 184 15.18 2.59 -2.08
N TYR A 185 15.13 3.77 -1.49
CA TYR A 185 15.00 5.01 -2.25
C TYR A 185 16.24 5.18 -3.13
N PRO A 186 16.09 5.38 -4.47
CA PRO A 186 17.22 5.32 -5.39
C PRO A 186 18.27 6.39 -5.18
N GLU A 187 17.84 7.56 -4.69
CA GLU A 187 18.68 8.75 -4.56
C GLU A 187 19.55 8.73 -3.30
N TRP A 188 19.06 8.10 -2.23
CA TRP A 188 19.72 8.15 -0.91
C TRP A 188 20.14 6.79 -0.38
N GLY A 189 19.71 5.70 -1.00
CA GLY A 189 20.00 4.34 -0.54
C GLY A 189 19.24 3.95 0.73
N GLU A 190 18.26 4.75 1.13
CA GLU A 190 17.44 4.52 2.33
C GLU A 190 16.36 3.48 2.08
N PHE A 191 16.00 2.77 3.14
CA PHE A 191 14.90 1.81 3.10
C PHE A 191 13.61 2.52 2.67
N TYR A 192 12.85 1.86 1.79
CA TYR A 192 11.58 2.38 1.28
C TYR A 192 10.42 1.47 1.63
N GLU A 193 10.45 0.21 1.20
CA GLU A 193 9.36 -0.73 1.41
C GLU A 193 9.83 -2.19 1.40
N TYR A 194 9.14 -3.06 2.11
CA TYR A 194 9.20 -4.49 1.91
C TYR A 194 8.26 -4.93 0.78
N ARG A 195 8.63 -6.02 0.10
CA ARG A 195 7.77 -6.70 -0.86
C ARG A 195 7.62 -8.14 -0.45
N LEU A 196 6.38 -8.51 -0.14
CA LEU A 196 6.03 -9.82 0.36
C LEU A 196 5.40 -10.68 -0.75
N THR A 197 5.66 -11.98 -0.70
CA THR A 197 4.79 -12.92 -1.41
C THR A 197 3.46 -13.02 -0.67
N PRO A 198 2.35 -13.43 -1.34
CA PRO A 198 1.06 -13.61 -0.66
C PRO A 198 1.17 -14.44 0.61
N ARG A 199 1.82 -15.60 0.53
CA ARG A 199 2.02 -16.50 1.66
C ARG A 199 2.83 -15.90 2.81
N GLN A 200 3.86 -15.10 2.50
CA GLN A 200 4.63 -14.39 3.53
C GLN A 200 3.77 -13.34 4.24
N PHE A 201 2.92 -12.66 3.47
CA PHE A 201 2.03 -11.65 4.02
C PHE A 201 0.96 -12.26 4.94
N GLU A 202 0.30 -13.33 4.49
CA GLU A 202 -0.63 -14.11 5.33
C GLU A 202 0.04 -14.55 6.63
N GLN A 203 1.24 -15.14 6.55
CA GLN A 203 1.99 -15.58 7.73
C GLN A 203 2.33 -14.44 8.70
N VAL A 204 2.67 -13.26 8.19
CA VAL A 204 2.94 -12.07 9.02
C VAL A 204 1.68 -11.64 9.79
N LEU A 205 0.53 -11.66 9.14
CA LEU A 205 -0.75 -11.30 9.75
C LEU A 205 -1.21 -12.35 10.80
N GLU A 206 -1.06 -13.63 10.47
CA GLU A 206 -1.37 -14.73 11.39
C GLU A 206 -0.47 -14.69 12.63
N ASN A 207 0.83 -14.42 12.47
CA ASN A 207 1.77 -14.27 13.58
C ASN A 207 1.43 -13.06 14.48
N ALA A 208 0.77 -12.04 13.92
CA ALA A 208 0.27 -10.90 14.69
C ALA A 208 -1.09 -11.16 15.37
N GLY A 209 -1.61 -12.39 15.31
CA GLY A 209 -2.85 -12.81 15.99
C GLY A 209 -4.12 -12.66 15.15
N PHE A 210 -4.02 -12.22 13.91
CA PHE A 210 -5.19 -12.12 13.02
C PHE A 210 -5.55 -13.48 12.39
N HIS A 211 -6.82 -13.62 12.05
CA HIS A 211 -7.32 -14.67 11.18
C HIS A 211 -7.55 -14.13 9.77
N VAL A 212 -6.94 -14.73 8.75
CA VAL A 212 -7.12 -14.32 7.36
C VAL A 212 -8.42 -14.90 6.82
N LEU A 213 -9.37 -14.01 6.49
CA LEU A 213 -10.68 -14.36 5.93
C LEU A 213 -10.69 -14.45 4.41
N ASP A 214 -9.87 -13.62 3.76
CA ASP A 214 -9.78 -13.53 2.31
C ASP A 214 -8.39 -13.01 1.91
N SER A 215 -7.86 -13.48 0.78
CA SER A 215 -6.52 -13.16 0.32
C SER A 215 -6.52 -13.03 -1.20
N GLN A 216 -6.40 -11.81 -1.72
CA GLN A 216 -6.66 -11.51 -3.13
C GLN A 216 -5.59 -10.60 -3.74
N PRO A 217 -5.22 -10.87 -5.01
CA PRO A 217 -4.43 -9.94 -5.80
C PRO A 217 -5.28 -8.72 -6.20
N ILE A 218 -4.71 -7.54 -6.06
CA ILE A 218 -5.35 -6.29 -6.48
C ILE A 218 -4.39 -5.39 -7.26
N HIS A 219 -4.92 -4.35 -7.90
CA HIS A 219 -4.13 -3.34 -8.65
C HIS A 219 -3.24 -3.92 -9.77
N GLN A 220 -3.77 -4.89 -10.54
CA GLN A 220 -3.04 -5.51 -11.66
C GLN A 220 -2.56 -4.49 -12.71
N VAL A 221 -3.42 -3.54 -13.09
CA VAL A 221 -3.10 -2.52 -14.11
C VAL A 221 -2.00 -1.58 -13.60
N ASP A 222 -2.08 -1.19 -12.34
CA ASP A 222 -1.07 -0.39 -11.66
C ASP A 222 0.29 -1.11 -11.67
N GLY A 223 0.30 -2.39 -11.31
CA GLY A 223 1.49 -3.22 -11.37
C GLY A 223 2.13 -3.29 -12.74
N LEU A 224 1.35 -3.54 -13.77
CA LEU A 224 1.87 -3.59 -15.14
C LEU A 224 2.43 -2.25 -15.61
N TYR A 225 1.81 -1.13 -15.22
CA TYR A 225 2.36 0.19 -15.48
C TYR A 225 3.73 0.37 -14.80
N HIS A 226 3.85 0.02 -13.53
CA HIS A 226 5.13 0.11 -12.80
C HIS A 226 6.21 -0.81 -13.36
N GLU A 227 5.84 -1.94 -13.93
CA GLU A 227 6.79 -2.91 -14.50
C GLU A 227 7.10 -2.69 -15.98
N CYS A 228 6.13 -2.30 -16.79
CA CYS A 228 6.26 -2.10 -18.24
C CYS A 228 6.31 -0.63 -18.64
N GLY A 229 6.01 0.29 -17.70
CA GLY A 229 6.09 1.72 -17.91
C GLY A 229 5.12 2.25 -18.96
N ARG A 230 5.56 3.31 -19.63
CA ARG A 230 4.79 4.02 -20.66
C ARG A 230 4.43 3.19 -21.89
N LEU A 231 5.04 2.03 -22.07
CA LEU A 231 4.67 1.09 -23.15
C LEU A 231 3.32 0.42 -22.88
N PHE A 232 2.89 0.34 -21.62
CA PHE A 232 1.66 -0.33 -21.22
C PHE A 232 0.47 0.63 -21.11
N ALA A 233 0.68 1.77 -20.43
CA ALA A 233 -0.36 2.74 -20.11
C ALA A 233 0.24 4.13 -19.91
N ARG A 234 -0.62 5.14 -19.80
CA ARG A 234 -0.26 6.48 -19.32
C ARG A 234 -0.95 6.74 -17.98
N TYR A 235 -0.30 7.52 -17.13
CA TYR A 235 -0.86 7.94 -15.86
C TYR A 235 -1.42 9.36 -15.99
N GLU A 236 -2.71 9.53 -15.79
CA GLU A 236 -3.42 10.79 -15.90
C GLU A 236 -4.46 10.92 -14.79
N ARG A 237 -4.50 12.07 -14.11
CA ARG A 237 -5.48 12.37 -13.05
C ARG A 237 -5.66 11.21 -12.07
N CYS A 238 -4.57 10.80 -11.48
CA CYS A 238 -4.49 9.70 -10.50
C CYS A 238 -5.06 8.35 -10.98
N ARG A 239 -5.04 8.08 -12.30
CA ARG A 239 -5.49 6.80 -12.88
C ARG A 239 -4.60 6.34 -14.04
N PHE A 240 -4.61 5.03 -14.29
CA PHE A 240 -3.91 4.42 -15.42
C PHE A 240 -4.84 4.26 -16.62
N VAL A 241 -4.49 4.89 -17.73
CA VAL A 241 -5.19 4.78 -19.01
C VAL A 241 -4.41 3.79 -19.89
N VAL A 242 -4.93 2.56 -19.98
CA VAL A 242 -4.27 1.45 -20.68
C VAL A 242 -4.42 1.59 -22.19
N TYR A 243 -3.32 1.45 -22.93
CA TYR A 243 -3.34 1.44 -24.39
C TYR A 243 -4.00 0.16 -24.95
N PRO A 244 -4.47 0.15 -26.23
CA PRO A 244 -5.09 -1.04 -26.82
C PRO A 244 -4.20 -2.30 -26.73
N HIS A 245 -2.92 -2.19 -27.07
CA HIS A 245 -1.96 -3.29 -26.93
C HIS A 245 -1.67 -3.67 -25.46
N GLY A 246 -1.73 -2.70 -24.56
CA GLY A 246 -1.63 -2.94 -23.12
C GLY A 246 -2.81 -3.74 -22.59
N ARG A 247 -4.01 -3.59 -23.17
CA ARG A 247 -5.19 -4.40 -22.81
C ARG A 247 -4.96 -5.88 -23.13
N ALA A 248 -4.38 -6.20 -24.28
CA ALA A 248 -4.04 -7.57 -24.65
C ALA A 248 -3.01 -8.16 -23.66
N LEU A 249 -1.97 -7.40 -23.33
CA LEU A 249 -0.98 -7.80 -22.33
C LEU A 249 -1.63 -8.04 -20.96
N ASN A 250 -2.49 -7.12 -20.49
CA ASN A 250 -3.22 -7.28 -19.24
C ASN A 250 -4.09 -8.54 -19.26
N TRP A 251 -4.85 -8.74 -20.34
CA TRP A 251 -5.70 -9.92 -20.51
C TRP A 251 -4.91 -11.22 -20.44
N THR A 252 -3.75 -11.30 -21.08
CA THR A 252 -2.87 -12.48 -21.05
C THR A 252 -2.30 -12.72 -19.67
N LEU A 253 -1.68 -11.70 -19.07
CA LEU A 253 -0.97 -11.85 -17.80
C LEU A 253 -1.93 -12.04 -16.62
N SER A 254 -3.15 -11.49 -16.69
CA SER A 254 -4.17 -11.69 -15.64
C SER A 254 -4.72 -13.12 -15.54
N ARG A 255 -4.41 -13.99 -16.51
CA ARG A 255 -4.77 -15.42 -16.46
C ARG A 255 -3.68 -16.31 -15.89
N ILE A 256 -2.51 -15.76 -15.66
CA ILE A 256 -1.36 -16.48 -15.15
C ILE A 256 -1.09 -16.01 -13.71
N PRO A 257 -1.46 -16.80 -12.68
CA PRO A 257 -1.34 -16.38 -11.27
C PRO A 257 0.04 -15.86 -10.88
N PHE A 258 1.09 -16.39 -11.49
CA PHE A 258 2.48 -15.98 -11.26
C PHE A 258 2.76 -14.50 -11.57
N PHE A 259 2.00 -13.88 -12.48
CA PHE A 259 2.17 -12.49 -12.90
C PHE A 259 1.13 -11.55 -12.30
N HIS A 260 0.20 -12.08 -11.50
CA HIS A 260 -0.83 -11.25 -10.90
C HIS A 260 -0.23 -10.21 -9.95
N ASN A 261 -0.90 -9.09 -9.92
CA ASN A 261 -0.94 -8.04 -8.90
C ASN A 261 0.30 -7.15 -8.72
N HIS A 262 0.00 -5.91 -8.40
CA HIS A 262 0.94 -4.95 -7.82
C HIS A 262 0.86 -4.98 -6.30
N MET A 263 -0.35 -4.95 -5.77
CA MET A 263 -0.65 -5.05 -4.36
C MET A 263 -1.35 -6.38 -4.06
N HIS A 264 -1.20 -6.85 -2.85
CA HIS A 264 -1.95 -7.97 -2.32
C HIS A 264 -2.81 -7.50 -1.16
N LEU A 265 -4.09 -7.85 -1.17
CA LEU A 265 -5.05 -7.60 -0.12
C LEU A 265 -5.18 -8.85 0.75
N CYS A 266 -5.09 -8.69 2.06
CA CYS A 266 -5.66 -9.63 3.02
C CYS A 266 -6.80 -8.96 3.78
N VAL A 267 -7.92 -9.63 3.83
CA VAL A 267 -9.01 -9.32 4.77
C VAL A 267 -8.78 -10.16 6.01
N VAL A 268 -8.66 -9.50 7.13
CA VAL A 268 -8.33 -10.15 8.40
C VAL A 268 -9.40 -9.87 9.46
N GLN A 269 -9.48 -10.74 10.46
CA GLN A 269 -10.33 -10.56 11.62
C GLN A 269 -9.52 -10.72 12.90
N LYS A 270 -9.71 -9.81 13.87
CA LYS A 270 -9.21 -10.01 15.23
C LYS A 270 -10.00 -11.14 15.85
N ARG A 271 -9.34 -12.20 16.32
CA ARG A 271 -10.01 -13.28 17.04
C ARG A 271 -10.65 -12.70 18.30
N GLY A 272 -11.93 -13.03 18.52
CA GLY A 272 -12.56 -12.86 19.84
C GLY A 272 -12.00 -13.94 20.78
N ASP A 273 -11.76 -13.57 22.01
CA ASP A 273 -11.44 -14.49 23.08
C ASP A 273 -12.58 -15.51 23.31
#